data_fa91b8c3738d0c4b885c328147c1fdbb
#
_entry.id   fa91b8c3738d0c4b885c328147c1fdbb
#
_cell.length_a   1.000
_cell.length_b   1.000
_cell.length_c   1.000
_cell.angle_alpha   90.00
_cell.angle_beta   90.00
_cell.angle_gamma   90.00
#
_symmetry.space_group_name_H-M   'P 1'
#
loop_
_entity.id
_entity.type
_entity.pdbx_description
1 polymer ?
#
loop_
_entity_poly.entity_id
_entity_poly.type
_entity_poly.pdbx_seq_one_letter_code
_entity_poly.pdbx_strand_id
1 'polypeptide(L)'
;MRPIILLTLSLLLSFSSLRAQEKTAGSLWEGLDKLEVQGYERSQVNLPEEFRLLKLDVEQLQALLRTAPERSTVQLGQSTVLLDIPLPDGSYQQFRIRQAPVMHPELAKKFPNINSYEGQSTDNPFFRIYFAFSPIGFYGMVLTEQSGPVFITPVVREDTEHYLSYYEKDFDLTQEPINCSVQSAGRPAPGLEYRGMAGDCQLRTFRLAIAADAEFTAASATFTDPTGVNNALATINNMVTVINGVYQSELAIQLQLVPNNNLLIFTNAATDGYTDGNQNTMAGENQGIVDGIIGSGNYDVSHALGVNAGTGSAGVSLGIGTVCNNGSKARGATVVGNVALSPGIITLIMHELGHQFGADHTFNESTQPICSNAGQLNPATAFEPGSGSTIMSYAGTCGSSNVQGPRDRYFHAISLQQIGNYVTVGGGSCPVPTPTTNNQPTVNAGGDFIIPVSTPFMLTATGNDADGDALTYCWEQMDNAIITHPPQSTATVGPVFRTQLPSASPIRFFPNLPTVISGTSPTWEVLPSVGRKMNFRVTVR
;
A
#
# COMPACT_ATOMS: atom_id res chain seq x y z
N MET A 1 38.79 -49.80 -58.93
CA MET A 1 38.40 -49.56 -57.56
C MET A 1 37.77 -48.16 -57.50
N ARG A 2 36.46 -48.08 -57.37
CA ARG A 2 35.74 -46.83 -57.25
C ARG A 2 35.32 -46.64 -55.74
N PRO A 3 35.51 -45.52 -55.11
CA PRO A 3 34.99 -45.32 -53.77
C PRO A 3 33.53 -44.89 -53.84
N ILE A 4 32.72 -45.52 -52.99
CA ILE A 4 31.29 -45.17 -52.70
C ILE A 4 31.27 -44.02 -51.76
N ILE A 5 30.65 -42.90 -52.18
CA ILE A 5 30.35 -41.74 -51.30
C ILE A 5 29.01 -42.03 -50.68
N LEU A 6 29.01 -42.22 -49.34
CA LEU A 6 27.79 -42.25 -48.53
C LEU A 6 27.34 -40.80 -48.24
N LEU A 7 26.18 -40.41 -48.76
CA LEU A 7 25.50 -39.14 -48.44
C LEU A 7 24.63 -39.41 -47.23
N THR A 8 25.02 -38.89 -46.04
CA THR A 8 24.18 -38.89 -44.86
C THR A 8 23.26 -37.65 -44.88
N LEU A 9 21.99 -37.90 -45.12
CA LEU A 9 20.92 -36.90 -45.07
C LEU A 9 20.56 -36.64 -43.61
N SER A 10 21.02 -35.50 -43.03
CA SER A 10 20.64 -35.06 -41.69
C SER A 10 19.24 -34.42 -41.74
N LEU A 11 18.25 -35.13 -41.26
CA LEU A 11 16.87 -34.64 -41.08
C LEU A 11 16.85 -33.77 -39.80
N LEU A 12 16.88 -32.46 -39.95
CA LEU A 12 16.60 -31.51 -38.88
C LEU A 12 15.10 -31.53 -38.59
N LEU A 13 14.69 -32.32 -37.60
CA LEU A 13 13.38 -32.23 -36.98
C LEU A 13 13.37 -31.00 -36.06
N SER A 14 12.79 -29.89 -36.53
CA SER A 14 12.41 -28.76 -35.72
C SER A 14 11.24 -29.19 -34.84
N PHE A 15 11.54 -29.52 -33.57
CA PHE A 15 10.53 -29.63 -32.53
C PHE A 15 10.06 -28.22 -32.18
N SER A 16 8.99 -27.78 -32.82
CA SER A 16 8.14 -26.75 -32.25
C SER A 16 7.48 -27.37 -31.02
N SER A 17 8.02 -27.07 -29.85
CA SER A 17 7.35 -27.36 -28.59
C SER A 17 6.07 -26.52 -28.49
N LEU A 18 4.96 -27.09 -28.97
CA LEU A 18 3.66 -26.69 -28.43
C LEU A 18 3.73 -26.99 -26.92
N ARG A 19 3.92 -25.98 -26.11
CA ARG A 19 3.58 -26.07 -24.68
C ARG A 19 2.06 -26.22 -24.63
N ALA A 20 1.58 -27.46 -24.64
CA ALA A 20 0.25 -27.75 -24.14
C ALA A 20 0.24 -27.28 -22.68
N GLN A 21 -0.61 -26.29 -22.38
CA GLN A 21 -0.89 -25.85 -21.04
C GLN A 21 -1.48 -27.07 -20.32
N GLU A 22 -0.68 -27.73 -19.46
CA GLU A 22 -1.19 -28.79 -18.59
C GLU A 22 -2.25 -28.16 -17.68
N LYS A 23 -3.50 -28.47 -17.98
CA LYS A 23 -4.64 -28.24 -17.09
C LYS A 23 -4.43 -29.16 -15.91
N THR A 24 -3.76 -28.69 -14.86
CA THR A 24 -3.78 -29.36 -13.56
C THR A 24 -5.23 -29.37 -13.09
N ALA A 25 -5.80 -30.55 -13.02
CA ALA A 25 -7.17 -30.75 -12.50
C ALA A 25 -7.22 -30.17 -11.08
N GLY A 26 -7.90 -29.00 -10.91
CA GLY A 26 -8.09 -28.33 -9.62
C GLY A 26 -7.61 -26.87 -9.53
N SER A 27 -7.04 -26.27 -10.57
CA SER A 27 -6.68 -24.83 -10.52
C SER A 27 -7.93 -23.96 -10.63
N LEU A 28 -8.14 -23.08 -9.62
CA LEU A 28 -9.20 -22.06 -9.63
C LEU A 28 -9.04 -21.03 -10.76
N TRP A 29 -7.82 -20.89 -11.30
CA TRP A 29 -7.45 -19.88 -12.27
C TRP A 29 -7.02 -20.49 -13.58
N GLU A 30 -7.56 -19.98 -14.67
CA GLU A 30 -7.18 -20.32 -16.05
C GLU A 30 -6.53 -19.09 -16.70
N GLY A 31 -5.33 -19.26 -17.29
CA GLY A 31 -4.68 -18.20 -18.07
C GLY A 31 -5.37 -18.04 -19.42
N LEU A 32 -5.56 -16.80 -19.85
CA LEU A 32 -6.17 -16.45 -21.13
C LEU A 32 -5.16 -15.72 -22.03
N ASP A 33 -5.17 -16.05 -23.33
CA ASP A 33 -4.30 -15.38 -24.33
C ASP A 33 -4.93 -14.08 -24.86
N LYS A 34 -6.24 -13.96 -24.79
CA LYS A 34 -7.02 -12.82 -25.32
C LYS A 34 -8.18 -12.49 -24.40
N LEU A 35 -8.54 -11.20 -24.40
CA LEU A 35 -9.68 -10.69 -23.66
C LEU A 35 -10.95 -10.87 -24.52
N GLU A 36 -11.86 -11.76 -24.09
CA GLU A 36 -13.16 -11.99 -24.73
C GLU A 36 -14.32 -11.32 -23.94
N VAL A 37 -14.05 -10.18 -23.29
CA VAL A 37 -15.03 -9.51 -22.43
C VAL A 37 -15.80 -8.45 -23.23
N GLN A 38 -17.11 -8.58 -23.29
CA GLN A 38 -17.99 -7.58 -23.89
C GLN A 38 -17.92 -6.27 -23.08
N GLY A 39 -17.63 -5.16 -23.75
CA GLY A 39 -17.54 -3.83 -23.13
C GLY A 39 -16.13 -3.40 -22.73
N TYR A 40 -15.11 -4.23 -22.94
CA TYR A 40 -13.71 -3.89 -22.70
C TYR A 40 -13.27 -2.61 -23.44
N GLU A 41 -13.69 -2.43 -24.69
CA GLU A 41 -13.38 -1.22 -25.47
C GLU A 41 -14.06 0.06 -24.92
N ARG A 42 -15.04 -0.07 -24.03
CA ARG A 42 -15.75 1.06 -23.41
C ARG A 42 -15.24 1.38 -22.01
N SER A 43 -14.58 0.45 -21.34
CA SER A 43 -13.92 0.72 -20.07
C SER A 43 -12.59 1.40 -20.39
N GLN A 44 -12.52 2.72 -20.31
CA GLN A 44 -11.25 3.47 -20.26
C GLN A 44 -10.57 3.19 -18.91
N VAL A 45 -10.31 1.93 -18.63
CA VAL A 45 -9.51 1.52 -17.48
C VAL A 45 -8.05 1.69 -17.89
N ASN A 46 -7.27 2.44 -17.12
CA ASN A 46 -5.83 2.44 -17.25
C ASN A 46 -5.34 1.00 -17.01
N LEU A 47 -4.94 0.33 -18.07
CA LEU A 47 -4.39 -1.01 -17.97
C LEU A 47 -2.92 -0.90 -17.56
N PRO A 48 -2.41 -1.84 -16.75
CA PRO A 48 -0.98 -1.98 -16.53
C PRO A 48 -0.25 -2.23 -17.86
N GLU A 49 1.01 -1.77 -17.97
CA GLU A 49 1.85 -2.01 -19.15
C GLU A 49 2.12 -3.51 -19.37
N GLU A 50 2.33 -4.24 -18.26
CA GLU A 50 2.51 -5.68 -18.25
C GLU A 50 1.51 -6.32 -17.28
N PHE A 51 0.79 -7.34 -17.74
CA PHE A 51 -0.18 -8.08 -16.92
C PHE A 51 -0.41 -9.48 -17.45
N ARG A 52 -0.90 -10.34 -16.57
CA ARG A 52 -1.42 -11.66 -16.92
C ARG A 52 -2.94 -11.64 -16.89
N LEU A 53 -3.58 -12.11 -17.97
CA LEU A 53 -5.03 -12.24 -18.06
C LEU A 53 -5.48 -13.61 -17.56
N LEU A 54 -6.55 -13.64 -16.79
CA LEU A 54 -6.98 -14.81 -16.04
C LEU A 54 -8.49 -14.94 -16.05
N LYS A 55 -8.98 -16.18 -16.02
CA LYS A 55 -10.37 -16.53 -15.70
C LYS A 55 -10.41 -17.27 -14.37
N LEU A 56 -11.37 -16.90 -13.52
CA LEU A 56 -11.60 -17.46 -12.19
C LEU A 56 -12.82 -18.40 -12.21
N ASP A 57 -12.71 -19.58 -11.64
CA ASP A 57 -13.85 -20.42 -11.27
C ASP A 57 -14.47 -19.88 -9.98
N VAL A 58 -15.48 -19.03 -10.13
CA VAL A 58 -16.14 -18.31 -9.02
C VAL A 58 -16.85 -19.28 -8.06
N GLU A 59 -17.50 -20.32 -8.58
CA GLU A 59 -18.24 -21.27 -7.74
C GLU A 59 -17.26 -22.06 -6.85
N GLN A 60 -16.17 -22.51 -7.42
CA GLN A 60 -15.14 -23.26 -6.72
C GLN A 60 -14.44 -22.37 -5.67
N LEU A 61 -14.13 -21.10 -6.01
CA LEU A 61 -13.59 -20.13 -5.05
C LEU A 61 -14.55 -19.92 -3.88
N GLN A 62 -15.83 -19.67 -4.14
CA GLN A 62 -16.82 -19.47 -3.08
C GLN A 62 -16.94 -20.69 -2.17
N ALA A 63 -16.92 -21.91 -2.73
CA ALA A 63 -16.94 -23.14 -1.94
C ALA A 63 -15.70 -23.23 -1.02
N LEU A 64 -14.52 -22.88 -1.53
CA LEU A 64 -13.28 -22.85 -0.75
C LEU A 64 -13.35 -21.80 0.37
N LEU A 65 -13.76 -20.57 0.06
CA LEU A 65 -13.79 -19.45 1.00
C LEU A 65 -14.75 -19.69 2.18
N ARG A 66 -15.84 -20.44 1.98
CA ARG A 66 -16.74 -20.85 3.07
C ARG A 66 -16.07 -21.74 4.12
N THR A 67 -14.97 -22.42 3.76
CA THR A 67 -14.22 -23.29 4.68
C THR A 67 -13.09 -22.55 5.41
N ALA A 68 -12.81 -21.32 5.02
CA ALA A 68 -11.75 -20.53 5.63
C ALA A 68 -12.08 -20.20 7.10
N PRO A 69 -11.20 -20.54 8.07
CA PRO A 69 -11.44 -20.29 9.48
C PRO A 69 -11.42 -18.79 9.79
N GLU A 70 -12.07 -18.38 10.86
CA GLU A 70 -11.97 -17.02 11.36
C GLU A 70 -10.58 -16.74 11.96
N ARG A 71 -10.06 -15.52 11.80
CA ARG A 71 -8.77 -15.09 12.35
C ARG A 71 -8.65 -15.22 13.87
N SER A 72 -9.77 -15.19 14.58
CA SER A 72 -9.85 -15.40 16.02
C SER A 72 -9.59 -16.84 16.45
N THR A 73 -9.70 -17.82 15.54
CA THR A 73 -9.63 -19.25 15.82
C THR A 73 -8.33 -19.91 15.38
N VAL A 74 -7.57 -19.28 14.48
CA VAL A 74 -6.33 -19.83 13.92
C VAL A 74 -5.32 -18.73 13.68
N GLN A 75 -4.04 -18.98 13.96
CA GLN A 75 -2.97 -18.04 13.66
C GLN A 75 -2.70 -17.95 12.15
N LEU A 76 -2.19 -16.80 11.70
CA LEU A 76 -1.76 -16.62 10.32
C LEU A 76 -0.68 -17.68 9.98
N GLY A 77 -0.79 -18.30 8.80
CA GLY A 77 0.11 -19.38 8.39
C GLY A 77 -0.22 -20.77 8.95
N GLN A 78 -1.19 -20.89 9.87
CA GLN A 78 -1.61 -22.20 10.42
C GLN A 78 -2.95 -22.71 9.87
N SER A 79 -3.62 -21.95 9.05
CA SER A 79 -4.84 -22.40 8.36
C SER A 79 -4.55 -23.62 7.48
N THR A 80 -5.51 -24.53 7.43
CA THR A 80 -5.48 -25.71 6.53
C THR A 80 -6.07 -25.39 5.15
N VAL A 81 -6.70 -24.24 4.97
CA VAL A 81 -7.31 -23.82 3.71
C VAL A 81 -6.25 -23.16 2.84
N LEU A 82 -6.03 -23.72 1.66
CA LEU A 82 -5.00 -23.30 0.71
C LEU A 82 -5.65 -22.63 -0.51
N LEU A 83 -5.07 -21.52 -0.94
CA LEU A 83 -5.47 -20.78 -2.13
C LEU A 83 -4.24 -20.50 -2.99
N ASP A 84 -4.27 -20.95 -4.24
CA ASP A 84 -3.25 -20.62 -5.23
C ASP A 84 -3.58 -19.28 -5.89
N ILE A 85 -2.60 -18.37 -5.91
CA ILE A 85 -2.72 -17.03 -6.48
C ILE A 85 -1.77 -16.92 -7.67
N PRO A 86 -2.29 -16.54 -8.85
CA PRO A 86 -1.46 -16.36 -10.05
C PRO A 86 -0.63 -15.08 -9.96
N LEU A 87 0.67 -15.19 -10.19
CA LEU A 87 1.59 -14.06 -10.28
C LEU A 87 1.77 -13.60 -11.73
N PRO A 88 2.20 -12.35 -11.97
CA PRO A 88 2.35 -11.79 -13.31
C PRO A 88 3.38 -12.54 -14.17
N ASP A 89 4.43 -13.11 -13.55
CA ASP A 89 5.49 -13.86 -14.21
C ASP A 89 5.08 -15.26 -14.74
N GLY A 90 3.80 -15.61 -14.55
CA GLY A 90 3.26 -16.91 -14.97
C GLY A 90 3.28 -17.98 -13.88
N SER A 91 3.97 -17.75 -12.78
CA SER A 91 3.99 -18.67 -11.63
C SER A 91 2.71 -18.58 -10.79
N TYR A 92 2.60 -19.48 -9.82
CA TYR A 92 1.55 -19.47 -8.79
C TYR A 92 2.19 -19.50 -7.42
N GLN A 93 1.62 -18.70 -6.52
CA GLN A 93 2.00 -18.70 -5.12
C GLN A 93 0.85 -19.26 -4.27
N GLN A 94 1.13 -20.26 -3.45
CA GLN A 94 0.14 -20.86 -2.58
C GLN A 94 0.11 -20.15 -1.21
N PHE A 95 -1.10 -19.86 -0.71
CA PHE A 95 -1.32 -19.21 0.59
C PHE A 95 -2.23 -20.03 1.49
N ARG A 96 -1.88 -20.07 2.78
CA ARG A 96 -2.79 -20.49 3.86
C ARG A 96 -3.67 -19.31 4.22
N ILE A 97 -4.97 -19.41 3.93
CA ILE A 97 -5.90 -18.29 4.07
C ILE A 97 -6.82 -18.45 5.29
N ARG A 98 -7.24 -17.31 5.84
CA ARG A 98 -8.27 -17.21 6.89
C ARG A 98 -9.13 -15.98 6.67
N GLN A 99 -10.32 -15.95 7.27
CA GLN A 99 -11.18 -14.78 7.24
C GLN A 99 -10.57 -13.66 8.09
N ALA A 100 -10.60 -12.44 7.56
CA ALA A 100 -10.08 -11.24 8.22
C ALA A 100 -11.09 -10.09 8.04
N PRO A 101 -12.29 -10.17 8.64
CA PRO A 101 -13.36 -9.20 8.39
C PRO A 101 -12.94 -7.79 8.80
N VAL A 102 -13.14 -6.84 7.88
CA VAL A 102 -12.92 -5.41 8.14
C VAL A 102 -14.21 -4.70 8.56
N MET A 103 -15.37 -5.30 8.34
CA MET A 103 -16.66 -4.82 8.81
C MET A 103 -16.92 -5.25 10.25
N HIS A 104 -17.56 -4.37 11.04
CA HIS A 104 -18.14 -4.77 12.31
C HIS A 104 -19.17 -5.90 12.10
N PRO A 105 -19.31 -6.88 13.00
CA PRO A 105 -20.22 -8.03 12.82
C PRO A 105 -21.68 -7.65 12.50
N GLU A 106 -22.17 -6.54 13.04
CA GLU A 106 -23.53 -6.06 12.73
C GLU A 106 -23.67 -5.51 11.30
N LEU A 107 -22.62 -4.89 10.77
CA LEU A 107 -22.58 -4.44 9.38
C LEU A 107 -22.47 -5.66 8.45
N ALA A 108 -21.59 -6.60 8.77
CA ALA A 108 -21.40 -7.82 7.99
C ALA A 108 -22.68 -8.67 7.88
N LYS A 109 -23.52 -8.70 8.93
CA LYS A 109 -24.84 -9.36 8.88
C LYS A 109 -25.80 -8.70 7.88
N LYS A 110 -25.71 -7.40 7.68
CA LYS A 110 -26.52 -6.66 6.69
C LYS A 110 -26.04 -6.93 5.25
N PHE A 111 -24.73 -7.19 5.07
CA PHE A 111 -24.05 -7.35 3.78
C PHE A 111 -23.21 -8.65 3.74
N PRO A 112 -23.86 -9.84 3.83
CA PRO A 112 -23.16 -11.11 4.02
C PRO A 112 -22.32 -11.57 2.83
N ASN A 113 -22.51 -10.93 1.67
CA ASN A 113 -21.79 -11.25 0.44
C ASN A 113 -20.48 -10.42 0.27
N ILE A 114 -20.14 -9.57 1.24
CA ILE A 114 -18.91 -8.76 1.23
C ILE A 114 -17.99 -9.31 2.31
N ASN A 115 -16.90 -9.97 1.91
CA ASN A 115 -16.03 -10.68 2.84
C ASN A 115 -14.56 -10.36 2.57
N SER A 116 -13.75 -10.36 3.63
CA SER A 116 -12.32 -10.08 3.56
C SER A 116 -11.51 -11.22 4.16
N TYR A 117 -10.33 -11.43 3.60
CA TYR A 117 -9.44 -12.55 3.90
C TYR A 117 -8.00 -12.06 3.96
N GLU A 118 -7.16 -12.81 4.66
CA GLU A 118 -5.73 -12.66 4.67
C GLU A 118 -5.06 -14.03 4.56
N GLY A 119 -3.81 -14.07 4.12
CA GLY A 119 -3.08 -15.32 4.03
C GLY A 119 -1.57 -15.12 4.04
N GLN A 120 -0.87 -16.17 4.47
CA GLN A 120 0.58 -16.27 4.41
C GLN A 120 0.99 -17.36 3.44
N SER A 121 2.00 -17.11 2.62
CA SER A 121 2.55 -18.07 1.69
C SER A 121 3.06 -19.33 2.42
N THR A 122 2.95 -20.48 1.74
CA THR A 122 3.38 -21.77 2.29
C THR A 122 4.89 -21.98 2.26
N ASP A 123 5.59 -21.31 1.37
CA ASP A 123 7.01 -21.50 1.09
C ASP A 123 7.85 -20.22 1.24
N ASN A 124 7.22 -19.04 1.27
CA ASN A 124 7.91 -17.77 1.51
C ASN A 124 7.21 -16.99 2.64
N PRO A 125 7.77 -16.91 3.86
CA PRO A 125 7.14 -16.26 5.01
C PRO A 125 6.95 -14.74 4.83
N PHE A 126 7.65 -14.12 3.88
CA PHE A 126 7.52 -12.68 3.59
C PHE A 126 6.36 -12.36 2.64
N PHE A 127 5.84 -13.38 1.93
CA PHE A 127 4.71 -13.15 1.04
C PHE A 127 3.41 -13.28 1.83
N ARG A 128 2.62 -12.21 1.80
CA ARG A 128 1.30 -12.14 2.44
C ARG A 128 0.28 -11.65 1.43
N ILE A 129 -0.91 -12.23 1.47
CA ILE A 129 -2.05 -11.78 0.65
C ILE A 129 -3.13 -11.17 1.54
N TYR A 130 -3.70 -10.08 1.06
CA TYR A 130 -4.90 -9.44 1.61
C TYR A 130 -5.90 -9.28 0.48
N PHE A 131 -7.07 -9.87 0.62
CA PHE A 131 -8.05 -9.83 -0.45
C PHE A 131 -9.47 -9.80 0.08
N ALA A 132 -10.37 -9.30 -0.74
CA ALA A 132 -11.79 -9.36 -0.52
C ALA A 132 -12.48 -10.08 -1.69
N PHE A 133 -13.60 -10.71 -1.38
CA PHE A 133 -14.52 -11.27 -2.35
C PHE A 133 -15.92 -10.74 -2.08
N SER A 134 -16.56 -10.17 -3.12
CA SER A 134 -17.80 -9.42 -3.01
C SER A 134 -18.59 -9.50 -4.32
N PRO A 135 -19.79 -8.91 -4.43
CA PRO A 135 -20.53 -8.81 -5.70
C PRO A 135 -19.77 -8.12 -6.84
N ILE A 136 -18.76 -7.30 -6.54
CA ILE A 136 -17.88 -6.67 -7.55
C ILE A 136 -16.62 -7.50 -7.86
N GLY A 137 -16.57 -8.74 -7.43
CA GLY A 137 -15.52 -9.72 -7.72
C GLY A 137 -14.46 -9.86 -6.64
N PHE A 138 -13.35 -10.52 -7.03
CA PHE A 138 -12.14 -10.69 -6.23
C PHE A 138 -11.25 -9.45 -6.38
N TYR A 139 -10.77 -8.93 -5.27
CA TYR A 139 -9.78 -7.86 -5.25
C TYR A 139 -8.68 -8.23 -4.26
N GLY A 140 -7.46 -8.40 -4.72
CA GLY A 140 -6.36 -8.86 -3.89
C GLY A 140 -5.05 -8.11 -4.11
N MET A 141 -4.29 -7.99 -3.03
CA MET A 141 -2.92 -7.49 -3.02
C MET A 141 -2.01 -8.53 -2.37
N VAL A 142 -0.96 -8.93 -3.05
CA VAL A 142 0.14 -9.72 -2.50
C VAL A 142 1.31 -8.80 -2.20
N LEU A 143 1.71 -8.74 -0.94
CA LEU A 143 2.97 -8.09 -0.54
C LEU A 143 4.12 -9.05 -0.84
N THR A 144 5.15 -8.54 -1.54
CA THR A 144 6.37 -9.27 -1.90
C THR A 144 7.60 -8.50 -1.43
N GLU A 145 8.77 -9.16 -1.34
CA GLU A 145 9.99 -8.51 -0.82
C GLU A 145 10.66 -7.56 -1.83
N GLN A 146 10.82 -7.96 -3.09
CA GLN A 146 11.74 -7.27 -4.02
C GLN A 146 11.05 -6.66 -5.24
N SER A 147 9.92 -7.23 -5.65
CA SER A 147 9.25 -6.81 -6.89
C SER A 147 8.15 -5.76 -6.66
N GLY A 148 7.94 -5.35 -5.42
CA GLY A 148 6.79 -4.56 -5.02
C GLY A 148 5.49 -5.38 -4.99
N PRO A 149 4.36 -4.77 -4.62
CA PRO A 149 3.09 -5.47 -4.53
C PRO A 149 2.60 -6.00 -5.88
N VAL A 150 1.93 -7.16 -5.83
CA VAL A 150 1.14 -7.70 -6.94
C VAL A 150 -0.33 -7.46 -6.67
N PHE A 151 -1.05 -7.01 -7.68
CA PHE A 151 -2.50 -6.84 -7.63
C PHE A 151 -3.20 -7.88 -8.50
N ILE A 152 -4.32 -8.38 -7.99
CA ILE A 152 -5.28 -9.17 -8.76
C ILE A 152 -6.62 -8.43 -8.70
N THR A 153 -7.07 -7.91 -9.85
CA THR A 153 -8.26 -7.07 -9.95
C THR A 153 -9.16 -7.51 -11.11
N PRO A 154 -10.47 -7.29 -11.03
CA PRO A 154 -11.36 -7.50 -12.18
C PRO A 154 -10.92 -6.68 -13.39
N VAL A 155 -11.04 -7.24 -14.59
CA VAL A 155 -10.74 -6.53 -15.85
C VAL A 155 -11.67 -5.34 -16.04
N VAL A 156 -12.94 -5.57 -15.82
CA VAL A 156 -13.99 -4.54 -15.85
C VAL A 156 -14.89 -4.72 -14.65
N ARG A 157 -15.51 -3.64 -14.25
CA ARG A 157 -16.51 -3.67 -13.18
C ARG A 157 -17.69 -4.55 -13.58
N GLU A 158 -18.25 -5.30 -12.64
CA GLU A 158 -19.31 -6.32 -12.81
C GLU A 158 -18.84 -7.64 -13.45
N ASP A 159 -17.65 -7.71 -14.02
CA ASP A 159 -17.09 -8.99 -14.44
C ASP A 159 -16.41 -9.66 -13.25
N THR A 160 -17.04 -10.72 -12.76
CA THR A 160 -16.52 -11.50 -11.63
C THR A 160 -15.72 -12.72 -12.05
N GLU A 161 -15.54 -12.93 -13.36
CA GLU A 161 -14.83 -14.08 -13.90
C GLU A 161 -13.45 -13.75 -14.46
N HIS A 162 -13.26 -12.53 -15.03
CA HIS A 162 -12.01 -12.14 -15.71
C HIS A 162 -11.20 -11.15 -14.89
N TYR A 163 -9.89 -11.43 -14.76
CA TYR A 163 -8.98 -10.72 -13.89
C TYR A 163 -7.65 -10.39 -14.55
N LEU A 164 -7.01 -9.34 -14.03
CA LEU A 164 -5.63 -8.99 -14.29
C LEU A 164 -4.79 -9.32 -13.08
N SER A 165 -3.62 -9.94 -13.27
CA SER A 165 -2.55 -10.03 -12.28
C SER A 165 -1.37 -9.22 -12.79
N TYR A 166 -0.91 -8.23 -12.01
CA TYR A 166 0.15 -7.29 -12.43
C TYR A 166 0.95 -6.80 -11.22
N TYR A 167 2.20 -6.38 -11.45
CA TYR A 167 2.97 -5.66 -10.45
C TYR A 167 2.53 -4.19 -10.39
N GLU A 168 2.47 -3.61 -9.20
CA GLU A 168 2.09 -2.19 -9.04
C GLU A 168 2.96 -1.24 -9.88
N LYS A 169 4.24 -1.54 -10.05
CA LYS A 169 5.18 -0.75 -10.86
C LYS A 169 4.81 -0.67 -12.34
N ASP A 170 4.04 -1.64 -12.85
CA ASP A 170 3.60 -1.72 -14.25
C ASP A 170 2.29 -0.95 -14.48
N PHE A 171 1.71 -0.36 -13.42
CA PHE A 171 0.53 0.49 -13.51
C PHE A 171 0.94 1.95 -13.74
N ASP A 172 0.49 2.55 -14.85
CA ASP A 172 0.81 3.94 -15.21
C ASP A 172 0.01 4.93 -14.35
N LEU A 173 0.63 5.42 -13.27
CA LEU A 173 0.03 6.46 -12.40
C LEU A 173 0.09 7.87 -13.03
N THR A 174 0.76 8.08 -14.16
CA THR A 174 0.80 9.41 -14.81
C THR A 174 -0.57 9.82 -15.37
N GLN A 175 -1.42 8.85 -15.65
CA GLN A 175 -2.80 9.05 -16.08
C GLN A 175 -3.75 9.40 -14.91
N GLU A 176 -3.31 9.18 -13.68
CA GLU A 176 -4.05 9.48 -12.45
C GLU A 176 -3.21 10.38 -11.55
N PRO A 177 -3.05 11.67 -11.86
CA PRO A 177 -2.27 12.56 -11.02
C PRO A 177 -2.85 12.58 -9.60
N ILE A 178 -2.00 12.26 -8.63
CA ILE A 178 -2.35 12.16 -7.22
C ILE A 178 -1.81 13.40 -6.51
N ASN A 179 -2.67 14.09 -5.76
CA ASN A 179 -2.29 15.27 -5.00
C ASN A 179 -2.73 15.14 -3.54
N CYS A 180 -1.87 15.57 -2.61
CA CYS A 180 -2.22 15.77 -1.20
C CYS A 180 -2.20 17.26 -0.87
N SER A 181 -3.19 17.74 -0.13
CA SER A 181 -3.33 19.15 0.24
C SER A 181 -3.02 19.43 1.71
N VAL A 182 -2.48 18.47 2.45
CA VAL A 182 -2.17 18.62 3.88
C VAL A 182 -1.09 19.67 4.09
N GLN A 183 -1.37 20.65 4.97
CA GLN A 183 -0.34 21.58 5.42
C GLN A 183 0.43 20.99 6.59
N SER A 184 1.71 20.78 6.40
CA SER A 184 2.63 20.31 7.42
C SER A 184 2.91 21.44 8.41
N ALA A 185 2.36 21.33 9.61
CA ALA A 185 2.41 22.38 10.64
C ALA A 185 3.74 22.38 11.38
N GLY A 186 4.90 22.50 10.73
CA GLY A 186 6.20 22.79 11.35
C GLY A 186 6.45 22.18 12.75
N ARG A 187 5.91 21.00 13.04
CA ARG A 187 6.10 20.33 14.32
C ARG A 187 7.56 19.87 14.41
N PRO A 188 8.23 20.06 15.55
CA PRO A 188 9.58 19.57 15.71
C PRO A 188 9.62 18.06 15.49
N ALA A 189 10.67 17.57 14.82
CA ALA A 189 10.93 16.15 14.76
C ALA A 189 10.98 15.58 16.18
N PRO A 190 10.39 14.42 16.45
CA PRO A 190 10.71 13.69 17.66
C PRO A 190 12.21 13.45 17.67
N GLY A 191 12.87 13.58 18.83
CA GLY A 191 14.33 13.41 18.93
C GLY A 191 14.79 12.10 18.27
N LEU A 192 15.96 12.11 17.64
CA LEU A 192 16.50 10.94 16.92
C LEU A 192 16.80 9.73 17.84
N GLU A 193 16.81 9.95 19.17
CA GLU A 193 16.94 8.87 20.15
C GLU A 193 15.58 8.15 20.33
N TYR A 194 15.21 7.37 19.30
CA TYR A 194 14.05 6.51 19.40
C TYR A 194 14.44 5.15 19.99
N ARG A 195 14.00 4.90 21.19
CA ARG A 195 14.07 3.59 21.83
C ARG A 195 12.66 3.00 21.91
N GLY A 196 12.27 2.29 20.85
CA GLY A 196 11.33 1.19 20.96
C GLY A 196 9.89 1.47 21.41
N MET A 197 9.16 2.42 20.78
CA MET A 197 7.71 2.49 20.99
C MET A 197 6.88 1.99 19.79
N ALA A 198 7.47 1.80 18.61
CA ALA A 198 6.88 0.96 17.57
C ALA A 198 7.16 -0.50 17.95
N GLY A 199 6.13 -1.33 18.04
CA GLY A 199 6.32 -2.74 18.38
C GLY A 199 6.18 -3.03 19.88
N ASP A 200 5.15 -2.49 20.52
CA ASP A 200 4.78 -2.88 21.90
C ASP A 200 3.98 -4.19 21.98
N CYS A 201 3.90 -4.93 20.87
CA CYS A 201 3.16 -6.20 20.72
C CYS A 201 1.66 -6.07 21.07
N GLN A 202 1.10 -4.90 20.85
CA GLN A 202 -0.32 -4.60 21.08
C GLN A 202 -1.00 -4.24 19.75
N LEU A 203 -2.03 -4.97 19.39
CA LEU A 203 -2.90 -4.60 18.27
C LEU A 203 -3.91 -3.54 18.73
N ARG A 204 -4.02 -2.46 17.96
CA ARG A 204 -4.99 -1.38 18.19
C ARG A 204 -6.03 -1.37 17.10
N THR A 205 -7.27 -1.70 17.46
CA THR A 205 -8.39 -1.68 16.51
C THR A 205 -9.12 -0.35 16.63
N PHE A 206 -9.07 0.45 15.56
CA PHE A 206 -9.77 1.72 15.46
C PHE A 206 -11.09 1.56 14.72
N ARG A 207 -12.15 2.15 15.26
CA ARG A 207 -13.48 2.23 14.65
C ARG A 207 -13.43 3.25 13.51
N LEU A 208 -13.47 2.76 12.27
CA LEU A 208 -13.39 3.56 11.06
C LEU A 208 -14.78 3.83 10.49
N ALA A 209 -15.10 5.10 10.24
CA ALA A 209 -16.27 5.51 9.49
C ALA A 209 -15.84 6.03 8.11
N ILE A 210 -16.34 5.43 7.03
CA ILE A 210 -16.10 5.91 5.67
C ILE A 210 -17.42 6.45 5.12
N ALA A 211 -17.45 7.74 4.84
CA ALA A 211 -18.56 8.36 4.12
C ALA A 211 -18.29 8.33 2.60
N ALA A 212 -19.33 8.13 1.81
CA ALA A 212 -19.31 8.24 0.36
C ALA A 212 -20.38 9.22 -0.07
N ASP A 213 -20.00 10.30 -0.80
CA ASP A 213 -20.96 11.22 -1.37
C ASP A 213 -21.89 10.52 -2.39
N ALA A 214 -22.93 11.19 -2.81
CA ALA A 214 -23.90 10.62 -3.73
C ALA A 214 -23.29 10.35 -5.11
N GLU A 215 -22.31 11.13 -5.53
CA GLU A 215 -21.59 10.99 -6.80
C GLU A 215 -20.72 9.74 -6.82
N PHE A 216 -20.00 9.45 -5.72
CA PHE A 216 -19.24 8.20 -5.56
C PHE A 216 -20.17 6.99 -5.58
N THR A 217 -21.29 7.09 -4.89
CA THR A 217 -22.29 6.02 -4.83
C THR A 217 -22.95 5.81 -6.20
N ALA A 218 -23.35 6.87 -6.89
CA ALA A 218 -23.93 6.80 -8.23
C ALA A 218 -22.92 6.24 -9.26
N ALA A 219 -21.66 6.66 -9.18
CA ALA A 219 -20.58 6.09 -10.01
C ALA A 219 -20.31 4.63 -9.67
N SER A 220 -20.74 4.16 -8.50
CA SER A 220 -20.68 2.77 -8.06
C SER A 220 -21.89 1.94 -8.51
N ALA A 221 -22.93 2.55 -9.05
CA ALA A 221 -24.13 1.85 -9.50
C ALA A 221 -23.87 0.96 -10.72
N THR A 222 -24.59 -0.15 -10.78
CA THR A 222 -24.51 -1.16 -11.83
C THR A 222 -25.91 -1.68 -12.17
N PHE A 223 -26.01 -2.55 -13.17
CA PHE A 223 -27.29 -3.18 -13.49
C PHE A 223 -27.82 -4.06 -12.32
N THR A 224 -26.91 -4.70 -11.58
CA THR A 224 -27.25 -5.58 -10.44
C THR A 224 -27.43 -4.81 -9.12
N ASP A 225 -26.87 -3.60 -9.02
CA ASP A 225 -27.05 -2.66 -7.90
C ASP A 225 -27.34 -1.25 -8.42
N PRO A 226 -28.59 -0.96 -8.84
CA PRO A 226 -28.96 0.33 -9.40
C PRO A 226 -28.80 1.52 -8.42
N THR A 227 -28.78 1.26 -7.12
CA THR A 227 -28.55 2.29 -6.10
C THR A 227 -27.08 2.59 -5.89
N GLY A 228 -26.18 1.66 -6.23
CA GLY A 228 -24.76 1.73 -6.01
C GLY A 228 -24.31 1.49 -4.56
N VAL A 229 -25.22 1.36 -3.60
CA VAL A 229 -24.90 1.28 -2.16
C VAL A 229 -24.08 0.04 -1.82
N ASN A 230 -24.49 -1.13 -2.32
CA ASN A 230 -23.76 -2.38 -2.06
C ASN A 230 -22.37 -2.35 -2.69
N ASN A 231 -22.27 -1.85 -3.92
CA ASN A 231 -21.01 -1.78 -4.66
C ASN A 231 -20.08 -0.72 -4.07
N ALA A 232 -20.59 0.43 -3.62
CA ALA A 232 -19.81 1.42 -2.87
C ALA A 232 -19.26 0.83 -1.57
N LEU A 233 -20.09 0.11 -0.81
CA LEU A 233 -19.63 -0.56 0.41
C LEU A 233 -18.62 -1.68 0.11
N ALA A 234 -18.81 -2.45 -0.97
CA ALA A 234 -17.85 -3.46 -1.41
C ALA A 234 -16.50 -2.83 -1.81
N THR A 235 -16.54 -1.70 -2.51
CA THR A 235 -15.36 -0.91 -2.87
C THR A 235 -14.62 -0.41 -1.61
N ILE A 236 -15.34 0.15 -0.65
CA ILE A 236 -14.80 0.56 0.65
C ILE A 236 -14.19 -0.62 1.40
N ASN A 237 -14.87 -1.76 1.43
CA ASN A 237 -14.38 -2.97 2.08
C ASN A 237 -13.08 -3.49 1.45
N ASN A 238 -12.98 -3.53 0.11
CA ASN A 238 -11.77 -3.92 -0.61
C ASN A 238 -10.60 -2.99 -0.26
N MET A 239 -10.85 -1.68 -0.29
CA MET A 239 -9.87 -0.67 0.07
C MET A 239 -9.36 -0.83 1.51
N VAL A 240 -10.26 -0.96 2.49
CA VAL A 240 -9.89 -1.12 3.90
C VAL A 240 -9.16 -2.46 4.13
N THR A 241 -9.49 -3.51 3.38
CA THR A 241 -8.77 -4.79 3.42
C THR A 241 -7.30 -4.62 3.03
N VAL A 242 -7.03 -3.92 1.93
CA VAL A 242 -5.67 -3.65 1.45
C VAL A 242 -4.92 -2.70 2.40
N ILE A 243 -5.58 -1.64 2.88
CA ILE A 243 -4.99 -0.70 3.87
C ILE A 243 -4.61 -1.45 5.14
N ASN A 244 -5.48 -2.30 5.66
CA ASN A 244 -5.19 -3.12 6.85
C ASN A 244 -3.98 -4.03 6.66
N GLY A 245 -3.75 -4.54 5.45
CA GLY A 245 -2.57 -5.33 5.15
C GLY A 245 -1.27 -4.59 5.46
N VAL A 246 -1.21 -3.30 5.14
CA VAL A 246 -0.05 -2.44 5.40
C VAL A 246 -0.05 -1.93 6.84
N TYR A 247 -1.18 -1.41 7.33
CA TYR A 247 -1.28 -0.81 8.66
C TYR A 247 -1.06 -1.82 9.80
N GLN A 248 -1.51 -3.07 9.62
CA GLN A 248 -1.25 -4.13 10.60
C GLN A 248 0.23 -4.55 10.62
N SER A 249 0.83 -4.74 9.42
CA SER A 249 2.23 -5.19 9.34
C SER A 249 3.23 -4.12 9.77
N GLU A 250 2.94 -2.83 9.49
CA GLU A 250 3.85 -1.73 9.77
C GLU A 250 3.63 -1.09 11.16
N LEU A 251 2.39 -1.06 11.65
CA LEU A 251 1.98 -0.20 12.76
C LEU A 251 1.23 -0.96 13.87
N ALA A 252 0.89 -2.23 13.69
CA ALA A 252 -0.04 -2.97 14.54
C ALA A 252 -1.39 -2.23 14.72
N ILE A 253 -1.87 -1.57 13.66
CA ILE A 253 -3.15 -0.86 13.60
C ILE A 253 -4.10 -1.66 12.73
N GLN A 254 -5.30 -1.93 13.24
CA GLN A 254 -6.42 -2.48 12.49
C GLN A 254 -7.53 -1.44 12.38
N LEU A 255 -8.05 -1.24 11.19
CA LEU A 255 -9.20 -0.40 10.90
C LEU A 255 -10.43 -1.28 10.75
N GLN A 256 -11.50 -1.03 11.51
CA GLN A 256 -12.74 -1.77 11.44
C GLN A 256 -13.90 -0.82 11.13
N LEU A 257 -14.60 -1.08 10.03
CA LEU A 257 -15.79 -0.30 9.65
C LEU A 257 -16.88 -0.40 10.73
N VAL A 258 -17.43 0.74 11.11
CA VAL A 258 -18.45 0.86 12.16
C VAL A 258 -19.77 0.14 11.80
N PRO A 259 -20.61 -0.28 12.80
CA PRO A 259 -21.85 -1.03 12.55
C PRO A 259 -22.84 -0.34 11.63
N ASN A 260 -22.81 0.99 11.62
CA ASN A 260 -23.74 1.84 10.88
C ASN A 260 -23.09 2.54 9.68
N ASN A 261 -21.97 2.03 9.17
CA ASN A 261 -21.27 2.65 8.04
C ASN A 261 -22.14 2.79 6.78
N ASN A 262 -23.10 1.89 6.60
CA ASN A 262 -24.05 1.95 5.50
C ASN A 262 -24.94 3.21 5.51
N LEU A 263 -25.11 3.88 6.64
CA LEU A 263 -25.86 5.15 6.74
C LEU A 263 -25.04 6.35 6.22
N LEU A 264 -23.75 6.18 6.01
CA LEU A 264 -22.83 7.18 5.48
C LEU A 264 -22.60 7.04 3.96
N ILE A 265 -23.34 6.15 3.30
CA ILE A 265 -23.30 5.97 1.84
C ILE A 265 -24.53 6.69 1.26
N PHE A 266 -24.31 7.87 0.70
CA PHE A 266 -25.37 8.74 0.26
C PHE A 266 -25.82 8.42 -1.18
N THR A 267 -27.11 8.58 -1.47
CA THR A 267 -27.69 8.32 -2.80
C THR A 267 -28.38 9.55 -3.41
N ASN A 268 -28.37 10.68 -2.70
CA ASN A 268 -29.03 11.91 -3.13
C ASN A 268 -28.14 13.11 -2.91
N ALA A 269 -27.53 13.60 -3.97
CA ALA A 269 -26.64 14.74 -4.01
C ALA A 269 -27.24 16.06 -3.44
N ALA A 270 -28.56 16.20 -3.50
CA ALA A 270 -29.20 17.40 -2.94
C ALA A 270 -29.26 17.42 -1.40
N THR A 271 -29.01 16.29 -0.75
CA THR A 271 -29.20 16.12 0.70
C THR A 271 -28.06 15.42 1.42
N ASP A 272 -26.97 15.06 0.75
CA ASP A 272 -25.81 14.39 1.37
C ASP A 272 -24.96 15.35 2.22
N GLY A 273 -25.06 16.66 1.94
CA GLY A 273 -24.39 17.71 2.70
C GLY A 273 -22.96 17.97 2.28
N TYR A 274 -22.47 17.32 1.22
CA TYR A 274 -21.12 17.57 0.70
C TYR A 274 -21.13 18.57 -0.47
N THR A 275 -20.02 19.30 -0.57
CA THR A 275 -19.68 20.12 -1.74
C THR A 275 -18.79 19.31 -2.66
N ASP A 276 -19.30 18.97 -3.84
CA ASP A 276 -18.69 18.04 -4.76
C ASP A 276 -17.34 18.51 -5.31
N GLY A 277 -16.46 17.54 -5.57
CA GLY A 277 -15.23 17.73 -6.32
C GLY A 277 -14.12 18.52 -5.61
N ASN A 278 -14.28 18.85 -4.32
CA ASN A 278 -13.26 19.56 -3.54
C ASN A 278 -12.98 18.86 -2.21
N GLN A 279 -11.84 18.17 -2.12
CA GLN A 279 -11.44 17.41 -0.94
C GLN A 279 -11.31 18.26 0.32
N ASN A 280 -10.87 19.53 0.21
CA ASN A 280 -10.71 20.39 1.38
C ASN A 280 -12.07 20.78 1.99
N THR A 281 -13.04 21.11 1.14
CA THR A 281 -14.39 21.45 1.57
C THR A 281 -15.06 20.21 2.16
N MET A 282 -15.03 19.08 1.46
CA MET A 282 -15.58 17.80 1.94
C MET A 282 -15.02 17.38 3.30
N ALA A 283 -13.69 17.49 3.50
CA ALA A 283 -13.06 17.17 4.78
C ALA A 283 -13.54 18.11 5.92
N GLY A 284 -13.83 19.37 5.60
CA GLY A 284 -14.42 20.33 6.54
C GLY A 284 -15.85 19.97 6.93
N GLU A 285 -16.66 19.54 5.97
CA GLU A 285 -18.07 19.17 6.12
C GLU A 285 -18.24 17.82 6.82
N ASN A 286 -17.34 16.87 6.54
CA ASN A 286 -17.43 15.47 6.99
C ASN A 286 -17.59 15.33 8.51
N GLN A 287 -16.93 16.18 9.31
CA GLN A 287 -17.05 16.11 10.78
C GLN A 287 -18.50 16.31 11.24
N GLY A 288 -19.18 17.33 10.72
CA GLY A 288 -20.57 17.64 11.08
C GLY A 288 -21.55 16.58 10.56
N ILE A 289 -21.32 16.07 9.36
CA ILE A 289 -22.17 15.07 8.69
C ILE A 289 -22.11 13.74 9.46
N VAL A 290 -20.91 13.23 9.70
CA VAL A 290 -20.72 11.95 10.40
C VAL A 290 -21.20 12.03 11.84
N ASP A 291 -20.89 13.11 12.56
CA ASP A 291 -21.38 13.31 13.93
C ASP A 291 -22.91 13.39 14.00
N GLY A 292 -23.55 14.03 13.02
CA GLY A 292 -25.00 14.15 12.95
C GLY A 292 -25.72 12.83 12.66
N ILE A 293 -25.10 11.91 11.92
CA ILE A 293 -25.74 10.65 11.48
C ILE A 293 -25.48 9.51 12.45
N ILE A 294 -24.22 9.28 12.79
CA ILE A 294 -23.85 8.13 13.62
C ILE A 294 -23.42 8.51 15.05
N GLY A 295 -23.23 9.78 15.33
CA GLY A 295 -22.80 10.29 16.63
C GLY A 295 -21.30 10.19 16.88
N SER A 296 -20.70 11.24 17.45
CA SER A 296 -19.26 11.36 17.70
C SER A 296 -18.66 10.22 18.56
N GLY A 297 -19.44 9.62 19.47
CA GLY A 297 -18.97 8.50 20.31
C GLY A 297 -18.80 7.16 19.59
N ASN A 298 -19.24 7.03 18.34
CA ASN A 298 -19.36 5.74 17.64
C ASN A 298 -18.24 5.44 16.63
N TYR A 299 -17.25 6.33 16.50
CA TYR A 299 -16.09 6.12 15.64
C TYR A 299 -14.84 6.81 16.23
N ASP A 300 -13.67 6.41 15.76
CA ASP A 300 -12.36 6.91 16.21
C ASP A 300 -11.67 7.73 15.14
N VAL A 301 -11.96 7.41 13.87
CA VAL A 301 -11.48 8.11 12.67
C VAL A 301 -12.52 8.03 11.58
N SER A 302 -12.64 9.08 10.76
CA SER A 302 -13.48 9.06 9.56
C SER A 302 -12.77 9.71 8.38
N HIS A 303 -13.11 9.22 7.19
CA HIS A 303 -12.62 9.74 5.92
C HIS A 303 -13.78 9.76 4.91
N ALA A 304 -13.92 10.84 4.16
CA ALA A 304 -14.94 10.96 3.12
C ALA A 304 -14.36 10.59 1.74
N LEU A 305 -15.16 9.95 0.91
CA LEU A 305 -14.88 9.63 -0.47
C LEU A 305 -15.84 10.38 -1.39
N GLY A 306 -15.31 11.09 -2.36
CA GLY A 306 -16.07 11.75 -3.40
C GLY A 306 -15.54 11.45 -4.79
N VAL A 307 -16.30 11.81 -5.82
CA VAL A 307 -15.91 11.66 -7.22
C VAL A 307 -15.92 13.01 -7.92
N ASN A 308 -14.87 13.24 -8.72
CA ASN A 308 -14.84 14.33 -9.71
C ASN A 308 -14.34 13.75 -11.04
N ALA A 309 -15.26 13.20 -11.82
CA ALA A 309 -14.95 12.49 -13.05
C ALA A 309 -14.14 13.35 -14.05
N GLY A 310 -13.08 12.78 -14.58
CA GLY A 310 -12.21 13.43 -15.58
C GLY A 310 -11.13 14.34 -15.00
N THR A 311 -10.97 14.37 -13.68
CA THR A 311 -9.85 15.03 -12.98
C THR A 311 -8.95 13.99 -12.31
N GLY A 312 -7.74 14.40 -11.89
CA GLY A 312 -6.90 13.55 -11.05
C GLY A 312 -7.51 13.34 -9.66
N SER A 313 -6.91 12.44 -8.89
CA SER A 313 -7.32 12.19 -7.50
C SER A 313 -6.60 13.11 -6.53
N ALA A 314 -7.32 13.63 -5.53
CA ALA A 314 -6.77 14.52 -4.51
C ALA A 314 -7.27 14.16 -3.12
N GLY A 315 -6.34 14.11 -2.16
CA GLY A 315 -6.62 13.80 -0.75
C GLY A 315 -6.26 14.95 0.17
N VAL A 316 -6.81 14.92 1.37
CA VAL A 316 -6.48 15.82 2.46
C VAL A 316 -6.82 15.23 3.82
N SER A 317 -6.00 15.52 4.81
CA SER A 317 -6.36 15.56 6.22
C SER A 317 -6.26 17.00 6.71
N LEU A 318 -7.37 17.58 7.19
CA LEU A 318 -7.36 18.93 7.76
C LEU A 318 -6.81 18.90 9.20
N GLY A 319 -5.55 18.54 9.29
CA GLY A 319 -4.76 18.44 10.52
C GLY A 319 -3.99 17.13 10.60
N ILE A 320 -2.88 17.17 11.31
CA ILE A 320 -2.02 16.02 11.57
C ILE A 320 -2.26 15.53 13.00
N GLY A 321 -2.55 14.23 13.16
CA GLY A 321 -2.92 13.64 14.45
C GLY A 321 -4.32 14.05 14.87
N THR A 322 -5.32 13.63 14.11
CA THR A 322 -6.74 13.96 14.38
C THR A 322 -7.54 12.77 14.93
N VAL A 323 -7.04 11.54 14.76
CA VAL A 323 -7.69 10.32 15.27
C VAL A 323 -7.98 10.45 16.78
N CYS A 324 -9.13 9.96 17.22
CA CYS A 324 -9.65 10.06 18.59
C CYS A 324 -10.04 11.47 19.07
N ASN A 325 -9.77 12.52 18.32
CA ASN A 325 -10.13 13.88 18.68
C ASN A 325 -11.56 14.21 18.19
N ASN A 326 -12.51 14.29 19.10
CA ASN A 326 -13.93 14.47 18.76
C ASN A 326 -14.25 15.72 17.92
N GLY A 327 -13.39 16.75 17.92
CA GLY A 327 -13.57 17.95 17.10
C GLY A 327 -12.95 17.88 15.70
N SER A 328 -12.14 16.83 15.39
CA SER A 328 -11.36 16.78 14.13
C SER A 328 -11.14 15.39 13.55
N LYS A 329 -11.58 14.33 14.22
CA LYS A 329 -11.31 12.94 13.81
C LYS A 329 -11.99 12.50 12.51
N ALA A 330 -12.92 13.30 11.99
CA ALA A 330 -13.57 13.07 10.70
C ALA A 330 -13.10 14.06 9.60
N ARG A 331 -12.03 14.82 9.84
CA ARG A 331 -11.56 15.84 8.89
C ARG A 331 -10.58 15.30 7.84
N GLY A 332 -10.90 14.13 7.24
CA GLY A 332 -10.20 13.56 6.12
C GLY A 332 -11.14 13.37 4.93
N ALA A 333 -10.66 13.59 3.71
CA ALA A 333 -11.38 13.31 2.47
C ALA A 333 -10.45 13.00 1.30
N THR A 334 -10.92 12.15 0.38
CA THR A 334 -10.29 11.91 -0.91
C THR A 334 -11.35 12.00 -2.00
N VAL A 335 -11.12 12.87 -2.98
CA VAL A 335 -11.90 12.96 -4.21
C VAL A 335 -11.14 12.21 -5.29
N VAL A 336 -11.80 11.26 -5.95
CA VAL A 336 -11.19 10.39 -6.96
C VAL A 336 -11.70 10.73 -8.36
N GLY A 337 -10.83 10.59 -9.35
CA GLY A 337 -11.23 10.75 -10.77
C GLY A 337 -12.07 9.58 -11.29
N ASN A 338 -11.96 8.42 -10.65
CA ASN A 338 -12.69 7.19 -10.97
C ASN A 338 -12.87 6.35 -9.71
N VAL A 339 -14.03 5.70 -9.56
CA VAL A 339 -14.32 4.79 -8.42
C VAL A 339 -13.67 3.41 -8.57
N ALA A 340 -12.96 3.13 -9.66
CA ALA A 340 -12.09 1.96 -9.74
C ALA A 340 -10.94 2.10 -8.72
N LEU A 341 -10.70 1.05 -7.97
CA LEU A 341 -9.64 1.03 -6.96
C LEU A 341 -8.28 0.81 -7.63
N SER A 342 -7.72 1.86 -8.22
CA SER A 342 -6.34 1.78 -8.66
C SER A 342 -5.38 1.67 -7.45
N PRO A 343 -4.21 1.05 -7.62
CA PRO A 343 -3.17 1.03 -6.59
C PRO A 343 -2.85 2.43 -6.05
N GLY A 344 -2.82 3.43 -6.94
CA GLY A 344 -2.54 4.82 -6.59
C GLY A 344 -3.57 5.44 -5.65
N ILE A 345 -4.87 5.24 -5.91
CA ILE A 345 -5.96 5.74 -5.04
C ILE A 345 -5.86 5.14 -3.64
N ILE A 346 -5.62 3.83 -3.54
CA ILE A 346 -5.49 3.18 -2.23
C ILE A 346 -4.28 3.73 -1.47
N THR A 347 -3.15 3.96 -2.16
CA THR A 347 -1.96 4.54 -1.53
C THR A 347 -2.20 5.99 -1.11
N LEU A 348 -2.97 6.77 -1.88
CA LEU A 348 -3.36 8.12 -1.48
C LEU A 348 -4.18 8.09 -0.18
N ILE A 349 -5.17 7.21 -0.06
CA ILE A 349 -5.98 7.10 1.15
C ILE A 349 -5.14 6.61 2.34
N MET A 350 -4.19 5.67 2.14
CA MET A 350 -3.21 5.28 3.16
C MET A 350 -2.39 6.48 3.64
N HIS A 351 -1.97 7.35 2.73
CA HIS A 351 -1.20 8.55 3.01
C HIS A 351 -2.04 9.55 3.84
N GLU A 352 -3.28 9.84 3.44
CA GLU A 352 -4.14 10.77 4.17
C GLU A 352 -4.50 10.24 5.58
N LEU A 353 -4.78 8.94 5.69
CA LEU A 353 -4.93 8.30 7.00
C LEU A 353 -3.64 8.40 7.82
N GLY A 354 -2.45 8.26 7.19
CA GLY A 354 -1.16 8.46 7.84
C GLY A 354 -1.06 9.83 8.52
N HIS A 355 -1.54 10.89 7.86
CA HIS A 355 -1.65 12.23 8.46
C HIS A 355 -2.63 12.25 9.63
N GLN A 356 -3.82 11.65 9.47
CA GLN A 356 -4.78 11.56 10.58
C GLN A 356 -4.18 10.81 11.78
N PHE A 357 -3.32 9.81 11.55
CA PHE A 357 -2.56 9.09 12.58
C PHE A 357 -1.27 9.80 13.04
N GLY A 358 -0.98 10.99 12.57
CA GLY A 358 0.07 11.86 13.12
C GLY A 358 1.37 11.93 12.36
N ALA A 359 1.48 11.31 11.17
CA ALA A 359 2.68 11.40 10.33
C ALA A 359 2.70 12.69 9.51
N ASP A 360 3.88 13.27 9.37
CA ASP A 360 4.20 14.36 8.44
C ASP A 360 4.79 13.81 7.14
N HIS A 361 4.91 14.67 6.12
CA HIS A 361 5.61 14.33 4.89
C HIS A 361 7.10 14.06 5.12
N THR A 362 7.69 13.18 4.31
CA THR A 362 9.09 12.72 4.45
C THR A 362 10.02 13.21 3.35
N PHE A 363 9.49 13.78 2.26
CA PHE A 363 10.25 14.24 1.10
C PHE A 363 11.07 15.51 1.40
N ASN A 364 12.19 15.71 0.65
CA ASN A 364 13.13 16.82 0.85
C ASN A 364 13.12 17.86 -0.30
N GLU A 365 12.32 17.64 -1.36
CA GLU A 365 12.22 18.55 -2.52
C GLU A 365 11.51 19.85 -2.15
N SER A 366 12.13 20.99 -2.44
CA SER A 366 11.65 22.33 -2.08
C SER A 366 11.50 23.30 -3.25
N THR A 367 11.76 22.85 -4.50
CA THR A 367 11.79 23.74 -5.68
C THR A 367 10.74 23.41 -6.73
N GLN A 368 10.30 22.16 -6.82
CA GLN A 368 9.29 21.75 -7.80
C GLN A 368 7.89 22.24 -7.41
N PRO A 369 7.06 22.70 -8.35
CA PRO A 369 5.83 23.45 -8.05
C PRO A 369 4.87 22.80 -7.06
N ILE A 370 4.64 21.48 -7.17
CA ILE A 370 3.72 20.78 -6.26
C ILE A 370 4.37 20.56 -4.89
N CYS A 371 5.66 20.20 -4.86
CA CYS A 371 6.39 19.88 -3.64
C CYS A 371 6.82 21.12 -2.85
N SER A 372 6.99 22.27 -3.53
CA SER A 372 7.35 23.56 -2.90
C SER A 372 6.15 24.37 -2.42
N ASN A 373 4.92 23.90 -2.63
CA ASN A 373 3.73 24.61 -2.14
C ASN A 373 3.84 24.86 -0.64
N ALA A 374 3.45 26.06 -0.20
CA ALA A 374 3.54 26.47 1.19
C ALA A 374 2.86 25.45 2.12
N GLY A 375 3.63 24.93 3.09
CA GLY A 375 3.14 23.99 4.10
C GLY A 375 3.20 22.51 3.72
N GLN A 376 3.60 22.13 2.51
CA GLN A 376 3.71 20.70 2.12
C GLN A 376 4.99 20.08 2.67
N LEU A 377 6.10 20.75 2.55
CA LEU A 377 7.39 20.30 3.07
C LEU A 377 7.49 20.56 4.58
N ASN A 378 7.80 19.53 5.36
CA ASN A 378 8.21 19.68 6.76
C ASN A 378 9.72 19.43 6.89
N PRO A 379 10.56 20.46 7.12
CA PRO A 379 12.00 20.28 7.29
C PRO A 379 12.37 19.34 8.45
N ALA A 380 11.51 19.20 9.45
CA ALA A 380 11.76 18.33 10.60
C ALA A 380 11.68 16.83 10.26
N THR A 381 11.00 16.47 9.17
CA THR A 381 10.77 15.08 8.74
C THR A 381 11.26 14.80 7.32
N ALA A 382 11.93 15.74 6.66
CA ALA A 382 12.38 15.68 5.28
C ALA A 382 13.61 14.77 5.08
N PHE A 383 13.49 13.48 5.43
CA PHE A 383 14.59 12.51 5.42
C PHE A 383 14.80 11.80 4.08
N GLU A 384 13.82 11.86 3.17
CA GLU A 384 13.92 11.20 1.88
C GLU A 384 14.34 12.19 0.79
N PRO A 385 15.41 11.91 0.00
CA PRO A 385 15.85 12.83 -1.06
C PRO A 385 14.81 12.94 -2.16
N GLY A 386 14.75 14.10 -2.82
CA GLY A 386 13.78 14.38 -3.89
C GLY A 386 12.34 14.23 -3.42
N SER A 387 11.53 13.54 -4.21
CA SER A 387 10.14 13.21 -3.87
C SER A 387 10.00 12.20 -2.72
N GLY A 388 11.09 11.52 -2.35
CA GLY A 388 11.00 10.30 -1.54
C GLY A 388 10.34 9.13 -2.27
N SER A 389 10.11 8.04 -1.56
CA SER A 389 9.51 6.81 -2.12
C SER A 389 8.50 6.12 -1.20
N THR A 390 8.47 6.42 0.10
CA THR A 390 7.60 5.76 1.08
C THR A 390 6.16 6.30 1.08
N ILE A 391 5.26 5.73 1.89
CA ILE A 391 3.85 6.13 1.91
C ILE A 391 3.67 7.63 2.18
N MET A 392 4.43 8.22 3.13
CA MET A 392 4.30 9.63 3.47
C MET A 392 5.13 10.55 2.57
N SER A 393 5.68 10.05 1.47
CA SER A 393 6.42 10.81 0.47
C SER A 393 5.52 11.38 -0.63
N TYR A 394 6.13 12.08 -1.59
CA TYR A 394 5.48 12.62 -2.78
C TYR A 394 5.96 11.94 -4.08
N ALA A 395 6.32 10.64 -4.00
CA ALA A 395 6.73 9.87 -5.17
C ALA A 395 5.70 9.98 -6.31
N GLY A 396 6.18 10.26 -7.50
CA GLY A 396 5.36 10.49 -8.70
C GLY A 396 4.89 11.93 -8.90
N THR A 397 5.05 12.86 -7.95
CA THR A 397 4.44 14.20 -8.02
C THR A 397 5.41 15.38 -8.01
N CYS A 398 6.71 15.16 -7.77
CA CYS A 398 7.71 16.22 -7.71
C CYS A 398 8.46 16.46 -9.05
N GLY A 399 7.84 16.28 -10.19
CA GLY A 399 8.39 16.59 -11.50
C GLY A 399 9.76 15.93 -11.75
N SER A 400 10.77 16.73 -12.12
CA SER A 400 12.13 16.22 -12.38
C SER A 400 12.86 15.70 -11.14
N SER A 401 12.33 15.96 -9.96
CA SER A 401 12.88 15.47 -8.68
C SER A 401 12.16 14.20 -8.18
N ASN A 402 11.40 13.52 -9.04
CA ASN A 402 10.84 12.23 -8.70
C ASN A 402 11.91 11.16 -8.58
N VAL A 403 11.88 10.45 -7.45
CA VAL A 403 12.77 9.31 -7.18
C VAL A 403 12.24 8.07 -7.92
N GLN A 404 10.92 7.91 -7.92
CA GLN A 404 10.20 6.83 -8.61
C GLN A 404 8.74 7.22 -8.86
N GLY A 405 7.99 6.40 -9.62
CA GLY A 405 6.59 6.61 -9.92
C GLY A 405 5.68 6.26 -8.74
N PRO A 406 5.34 5.00 -8.46
CA PRO A 406 4.49 4.65 -7.32
C PRO A 406 5.23 4.79 -5.99
N ARG A 407 4.46 5.01 -4.91
CA ARG A 407 4.97 4.94 -3.55
C ARG A 407 5.15 3.49 -3.14
N ASP A 408 6.27 3.20 -2.47
CA ASP A 408 6.48 1.91 -1.82
C ASP A 408 5.53 1.77 -0.60
N ARG A 409 4.95 0.59 -0.39
CA ARG A 409 3.92 0.36 0.63
C ARG A 409 4.50 0.04 2.00
N TYR A 410 5.36 0.91 2.49
CA TYR A 410 5.86 0.90 3.87
C TYR A 410 6.07 2.32 4.37
N PHE A 411 6.14 2.49 5.68
CA PHE A 411 6.38 3.77 6.30
C PHE A 411 7.88 3.98 6.57
N HIS A 412 8.39 5.15 6.25
CA HIS A 412 9.73 5.57 6.67
C HIS A 412 9.86 5.51 8.19
N ALA A 413 11.06 5.23 8.71
CA ALA A 413 11.32 5.14 10.15
C ALA A 413 10.82 6.34 10.96
N ILE A 414 10.83 7.55 10.38
CA ILE A 414 10.28 8.74 11.05
C ILE A 414 8.76 8.70 11.14
N SER A 415 8.08 8.20 10.10
CA SER A 415 6.62 8.07 10.11
C SER A 415 6.17 7.00 11.09
N LEU A 416 6.88 5.84 11.15
CA LEU A 416 6.65 4.82 12.19
C LEU A 416 6.77 5.41 13.59
N GLN A 417 7.79 6.24 13.83
CA GLN A 417 8.02 6.91 15.10
C GLN A 417 6.89 7.90 15.43
N GLN A 418 6.47 8.72 14.48
CA GLN A 418 5.40 9.71 14.69
C GLN A 418 4.07 9.03 15.00
N ILE A 419 3.66 8.05 14.16
CA ILE A 419 2.41 7.32 14.35
C ILE A 419 2.47 6.50 15.65
N GLY A 420 3.56 5.76 15.89
CA GLY A 420 3.74 4.98 17.11
C GLY A 420 3.57 5.83 18.38
N ASN A 421 4.25 6.98 18.45
CA ASN A 421 4.10 7.92 19.58
C ASN A 421 2.65 8.43 19.70
N TYR A 422 2.01 8.75 18.57
CA TYR A 422 0.66 9.31 18.58
C TYR A 422 -0.38 8.31 19.12
N VAL A 423 -0.29 7.03 18.70
CA VAL A 423 -1.27 5.99 19.10
C VAL A 423 -0.98 5.34 20.46
N THR A 424 0.24 5.51 21.00
CA THR A 424 0.61 4.91 22.30
C THR A 424 0.48 5.89 23.46
N VAL A 425 1.01 7.11 23.33
CA VAL A 425 1.07 8.11 24.40
C VAL A 425 0.45 9.45 24.00
N GLY A 426 0.11 9.62 22.72
CA GLY A 426 -0.49 10.84 22.17
C GLY A 426 -2.01 10.82 22.13
N GLY A 427 -2.57 11.76 21.35
CA GLY A 427 -4.03 11.93 21.19
C GLY A 427 -4.76 10.75 20.53
N GLY A 428 -4.03 9.86 19.86
CA GLY A 428 -4.57 8.67 19.17
C GLY A 428 -4.70 7.41 20.03
N SER A 429 -4.58 7.51 21.36
CA SER A 429 -4.58 6.35 22.28
C SER A 429 -5.99 5.94 22.76
N CYS A 430 -7.05 6.19 21.99
CA CYS A 430 -8.42 5.88 22.41
C CYS A 430 -8.84 4.40 22.34
N PRO A 431 -8.29 3.52 21.45
CA PRO A 431 -8.62 2.10 21.47
C PRO A 431 -8.00 1.40 22.70
N VAL A 432 -8.69 0.40 23.20
CA VAL A 432 -8.09 -0.53 24.18
C VAL A 432 -7.11 -1.44 23.43
N PRO A 433 -5.81 -1.44 23.76
CA PRO A 433 -4.84 -2.30 23.12
C PRO A 433 -5.14 -3.78 23.42
N THR A 434 -5.02 -4.64 22.41
CA THR A 434 -5.18 -6.08 22.55
C THR A 434 -3.79 -6.74 22.47
N PRO A 435 -3.34 -7.46 23.50
CA PRO A 435 -2.07 -8.18 23.45
C PRO A 435 -2.05 -9.16 22.28
N THR A 436 -0.93 -9.17 21.56
CA THR A 436 -0.65 -10.22 20.57
C THR A 436 0.16 -11.33 21.23
N THR A 437 0.27 -12.48 20.58
CA THR A 437 1.16 -13.56 21.04
C THR A 437 2.60 -13.38 20.57
N ASN A 438 2.84 -12.32 19.77
CA ASN A 438 4.13 -12.01 19.17
C ASN A 438 5.06 -11.30 20.16
N ASN A 439 6.34 -11.64 20.15
CA ASN A 439 7.39 -10.92 20.86
C ASN A 439 8.06 -9.90 19.95
N GLN A 440 8.52 -8.80 20.52
CA GLN A 440 9.22 -7.75 19.77
C GLN A 440 10.60 -8.26 19.33
N PRO A 441 10.97 -8.18 18.03
CA PRO A 441 12.31 -8.48 17.58
C PRO A 441 13.33 -7.49 18.16
N THR A 442 14.57 -7.94 18.30
CA THR A 442 15.69 -7.09 18.68
C THR A 442 16.62 -6.85 17.49
N VAL A 443 17.25 -5.68 17.45
CA VAL A 443 18.19 -5.34 16.39
C VAL A 443 19.39 -4.58 16.93
N ASN A 444 20.59 -4.89 16.39
CA ASN A 444 21.82 -4.17 16.61
C ASN A 444 22.34 -3.63 15.27
N ALA A 445 22.46 -2.32 15.17
CA ALA A 445 22.94 -1.62 13.97
C ALA A 445 24.46 -1.66 13.78
N GLY A 446 25.21 -2.21 14.73
CA GLY A 446 26.67 -2.13 14.74
C GLY A 446 27.22 -0.79 15.27
N GLY A 447 28.50 -0.56 15.04
CA GLY A 447 29.22 0.64 15.50
C GLY A 447 29.35 1.71 14.39
N ASP A 448 29.79 2.90 14.81
CA ASP A 448 30.13 4.00 13.91
C ASP A 448 31.44 3.75 13.15
N PHE A 449 31.53 4.24 11.92
CA PHE A 449 32.68 4.08 11.04
C PHE A 449 33.20 5.44 10.55
N ILE A 450 34.49 5.51 10.31
CA ILE A 450 35.13 6.61 9.58
C ILE A 450 35.72 6.04 8.30
N ILE A 451 35.29 6.56 7.18
CA ILE A 451 35.72 6.12 5.84
C ILE A 451 36.22 7.31 5.01
N PRO A 452 37.10 7.12 4.01
CA PRO A 452 37.46 8.17 3.08
C PRO A 452 36.25 8.69 2.29
N VAL A 453 36.32 9.92 1.82
CA VAL A 453 35.34 10.50 0.89
C VAL A 453 35.24 9.66 -0.38
N SER A 454 34.07 9.69 -1.05
CA SER A 454 33.79 8.96 -2.31
C SER A 454 34.00 7.43 -2.22
N THR A 455 33.98 6.88 -1.03
CA THR A 455 34.15 5.42 -0.82
C THR A 455 32.78 4.74 -0.68
N PRO A 456 32.44 3.76 -1.53
CA PRO A 456 31.29 2.90 -1.29
C PRO A 456 31.42 2.15 0.04
N PHE A 457 30.32 1.96 0.72
CA PHE A 457 30.30 1.29 2.03
C PHE A 457 29.08 0.38 2.17
N MET A 458 29.08 -0.49 3.15
CA MET A 458 27.94 -1.30 3.54
C MET A 458 27.67 -1.15 5.04
N LEU A 459 26.39 -1.23 5.39
CA LEU A 459 25.95 -1.34 6.78
C LEU A 459 25.36 -2.73 6.99
N THR A 460 25.65 -3.32 8.15
CA THR A 460 25.19 -4.67 8.51
C THR A 460 24.54 -4.62 9.88
N ALA A 461 23.29 -5.08 9.96
CA ALA A 461 22.60 -5.27 11.23
C ALA A 461 22.68 -6.73 11.71
N THR A 462 22.38 -6.94 12.99
CA THR A 462 22.09 -8.25 13.53
C THR A 462 20.73 -8.18 14.22
N GLY A 463 19.76 -8.93 13.72
CA GLY A 463 18.42 -9.04 14.28
C GLY A 463 18.20 -10.43 14.89
N ASN A 464 17.32 -10.49 15.88
CA ASN A 464 16.84 -11.74 16.48
C ASN A 464 15.39 -11.59 16.89
N ASP A 465 14.59 -12.60 16.59
CA ASP A 465 13.22 -12.74 17.03
C ASP A 465 13.07 -13.91 18.00
N ALA A 466 12.34 -13.71 19.10
CA ALA A 466 12.18 -14.71 20.14
C ALA A 466 11.21 -15.84 19.75
N ASP A 467 10.29 -15.55 18.82
CA ASP A 467 9.31 -16.51 18.29
C ASP A 467 9.86 -17.28 17.08
N GLY A 468 11.02 -16.85 16.57
CA GLY A 468 11.66 -17.43 15.39
C GLY A 468 11.04 -16.94 14.09
N ASP A 469 10.35 -15.81 14.11
CA ASP A 469 9.76 -15.22 12.93
C ASP A 469 10.84 -14.71 11.96
N ALA A 470 10.53 -14.79 10.68
CA ALA A 470 11.42 -14.28 9.62
C ALA A 470 11.41 -12.74 9.63
N LEU A 471 12.62 -12.15 9.63
CA LEU A 471 12.82 -10.72 9.74
C LEU A 471 13.18 -10.08 8.40
N THR A 472 12.64 -8.89 8.17
CA THR A 472 13.13 -7.98 7.13
C THR A 472 13.79 -6.75 7.74
N TYR A 473 14.74 -6.16 7.00
CA TYR A 473 15.57 -5.04 7.43
C TYR A 473 15.43 -3.88 6.44
N CYS A 474 15.28 -2.66 6.97
CA CYS A 474 15.27 -1.44 6.17
C CYS A 474 16.27 -0.45 6.77
N TRP A 475 17.34 -0.14 6.02
CA TRP A 475 18.32 0.88 6.38
C TRP A 475 17.95 2.21 5.73
N GLU A 476 17.79 3.26 6.52
CA GLU A 476 17.33 4.58 6.09
C GLU A 476 18.28 5.67 6.60
N GLN A 477 18.60 6.65 5.73
CA GLN A 477 19.38 7.80 6.13
C GLN A 477 18.53 8.76 6.97
N MET A 478 19.07 9.23 8.09
CA MET A 478 18.37 10.06 9.08
C MET A 478 18.98 11.47 9.14
N ASP A 479 19.25 12.08 7.99
CA ASP A 479 19.70 13.46 7.84
C ASP A 479 18.62 14.25 7.09
N ASN A 480 18.02 15.28 7.70
CA ASN A 480 16.82 15.97 7.22
C ASN A 480 17.02 17.42 6.77
N ALA A 481 18.27 17.90 6.74
CA ALA A 481 18.51 19.25 6.23
C ALA A 481 18.10 19.35 4.76
N ILE A 482 17.43 20.44 4.38
CA ILE A 482 16.99 20.66 3.01
C ILE A 482 18.20 20.90 2.12
N ILE A 483 18.25 20.20 0.98
CA ILE A 483 19.33 20.29 -0.01
C ILE A 483 18.76 20.49 -1.42
N THR A 484 19.65 20.81 -2.36
CA THR A 484 19.29 20.84 -3.80
C THR A 484 19.14 19.41 -4.35
N HIS A 485 18.16 19.18 -5.20
CA HIS A 485 17.90 17.91 -5.85
C HIS A 485 18.12 17.97 -7.37
N PRO A 486 18.59 16.87 -7.98
CA PRO A 486 19.12 15.65 -7.33
C PRO A 486 20.31 15.94 -6.40
N PRO A 487 20.53 15.08 -5.37
CA PRO A 487 21.63 15.27 -4.42
C PRO A 487 22.97 15.42 -5.12
N GLN A 488 23.84 16.33 -4.61
CA GLN A 488 25.17 16.56 -5.15
C GLN A 488 26.23 15.93 -4.24
N SER A 489 27.33 15.42 -4.82
CA SER A 489 28.43 14.83 -4.03
C SER A 489 29.10 15.83 -3.09
N THR A 490 28.94 17.12 -3.35
CA THR A 490 29.46 18.23 -2.52
C THR A 490 28.50 18.64 -1.39
N ALA A 491 27.36 18.00 -1.24
CA ALA A 491 26.41 18.28 -0.15
C ALA A 491 27.03 17.91 1.21
N THR A 492 27.12 18.87 2.11
CA THR A 492 27.68 18.69 3.46
C THR A 492 26.64 18.22 4.49
N VAL A 493 25.35 18.30 4.14
CA VAL A 493 24.19 17.99 5.00
C VAL A 493 23.09 17.31 4.18
N GLY A 494 22.03 16.86 4.84
CA GLY A 494 20.80 16.35 4.24
C GLY A 494 20.91 14.96 3.63
N PRO A 495 19.80 14.41 3.10
CA PRO A 495 19.75 13.04 2.59
C PRO A 495 20.37 12.95 1.19
N VAL A 496 21.27 12.01 0.99
CA VAL A 496 21.94 11.73 -0.31
C VAL A 496 21.70 10.29 -0.78
N PHE A 497 21.09 9.45 0.05
CA PHE A 497 20.71 8.08 -0.28
C PHE A 497 19.21 7.88 -0.11
N ARG A 498 18.54 7.43 -1.17
CA ARG A 498 17.12 7.09 -1.15
C ARG A 498 16.83 5.92 -0.20
N THR A 499 15.60 5.82 0.29
CA THR A 499 15.11 4.60 0.91
C THR A 499 14.95 3.48 -0.11
N GLN A 500 15.02 2.24 0.35
CA GLN A 500 14.81 1.02 -0.44
C GLN A 500 13.85 0.11 0.32
N LEU A 501 13.12 -0.75 -0.41
CA LEU A 501 12.20 -1.72 0.18
C LEU A 501 12.89 -2.54 1.27
N PRO A 502 12.17 -2.86 2.38
CA PRO A 502 12.65 -3.83 3.36
C PRO A 502 13.02 -5.15 2.69
N SER A 503 14.08 -5.78 3.17
CA SER A 503 14.64 -7.01 2.59
C SER A 503 15.04 -8.00 3.69
N ALA A 504 15.01 -9.30 3.42
CA ALA A 504 15.51 -10.33 4.35
C ALA A 504 17.02 -10.20 4.62
N SER A 505 17.77 -9.49 3.76
CA SER A 505 19.18 -9.23 3.99
C SER A 505 19.38 -8.16 5.07
N PRO A 506 20.14 -8.43 6.13
CA PRO A 506 20.51 -7.41 7.12
C PRO A 506 21.55 -6.40 6.59
N ILE A 507 22.02 -6.59 5.35
CA ILE A 507 23.09 -5.81 4.73
C ILE A 507 22.49 -4.87 3.68
N ARG A 508 22.89 -3.59 3.72
CA ARG A 508 22.66 -2.63 2.64
C ARG A 508 23.96 -2.02 2.17
N PHE A 509 24.14 -1.98 0.84
CA PHE A 509 25.25 -1.28 0.17
C PHE A 509 24.86 0.15 -0.18
N PHE A 510 25.80 1.06 -0.09
CA PHE A 510 25.66 2.48 -0.40
C PHE A 510 26.78 2.93 -1.37
N PRO A 511 26.45 3.21 -2.66
CA PRO A 511 25.17 2.91 -3.33
C PRO A 511 24.94 1.40 -3.48
N ASN A 512 23.78 1.00 -4.04
CA ASN A 512 23.43 -0.41 -4.22
C ASN A 512 24.52 -1.19 -4.97
N LEU A 513 24.68 -2.48 -4.66
CA LEU A 513 25.79 -3.30 -5.15
C LEU A 513 25.91 -3.37 -6.68
N PRO A 514 24.85 -3.54 -7.49
CA PRO A 514 24.95 -3.48 -8.95
C PRO A 514 25.59 -2.19 -9.46
N THR A 515 25.25 -1.06 -8.87
CA THR A 515 25.86 0.24 -9.18
C THR A 515 27.35 0.30 -8.86
N VAL A 516 27.75 -0.22 -7.70
CA VAL A 516 29.17 -0.28 -7.30
C VAL A 516 29.95 -1.15 -8.29
N ILE A 517 29.41 -2.30 -8.69
CA ILE A 517 30.05 -3.22 -9.63
C ILE A 517 30.17 -2.61 -11.04
N SER A 518 29.13 -1.92 -11.52
CA SER A 518 29.13 -1.28 -12.84
C SER A 518 29.94 0.01 -12.90
N GLY A 519 30.36 0.56 -11.76
CA GLY A 519 31.07 1.85 -11.67
C GLY A 519 30.20 3.04 -12.11
N THR A 520 28.87 2.90 -12.06
CA THR A 520 27.93 3.99 -12.36
C THR A 520 27.63 4.83 -11.11
N SER A 521 27.06 6.02 -11.32
CA SER A 521 26.63 6.91 -10.22
C SER A 521 25.13 7.09 -10.30
N PRO A 522 24.34 6.48 -9.40
CA PRO A 522 22.89 6.63 -9.42
C PRO A 522 22.49 8.04 -8.98
N THR A 523 21.42 8.55 -9.57
CA THR A 523 20.92 9.91 -9.28
C THR A 523 20.54 10.10 -7.81
N TRP A 524 20.01 9.06 -7.16
CA TRP A 524 19.42 9.13 -5.81
C TRP A 524 20.21 8.35 -4.75
N GLU A 525 21.44 7.97 -5.06
CA GLU A 525 22.38 7.34 -4.11
C GLU A 525 23.79 7.90 -4.37
N VAL A 526 24.10 9.05 -3.77
CA VAL A 526 25.29 9.84 -4.11
C VAL A 526 26.32 9.78 -2.99
N LEU A 527 27.52 9.28 -3.32
CA LEU A 527 28.66 9.28 -2.40
C LEU A 527 29.19 10.70 -2.19
N PRO A 528 29.32 11.18 -0.94
CA PRO A 528 29.90 12.49 -0.67
C PRO A 528 31.37 12.55 -1.07
N SER A 529 31.73 13.60 -1.82
CA SER A 529 33.13 13.96 -2.14
C SER A 529 33.77 14.92 -1.13
N VAL A 530 33.01 15.26 -0.08
CA VAL A 530 33.42 16.17 1.00
C VAL A 530 33.26 15.50 2.36
N GLY A 531 34.00 15.96 3.36
CA GLY A 531 33.87 15.46 4.73
C GLY A 531 32.49 15.83 5.31
N ARG A 532 31.76 14.86 5.79
CA ARG A 532 30.46 15.06 6.47
C ARG A 532 30.15 13.89 7.40
N LYS A 533 29.26 14.12 8.35
CA LYS A 533 28.59 13.05 9.11
C LYS A 533 27.32 12.61 8.38
N MET A 534 27.04 11.31 8.40
CA MET A 534 25.79 10.71 7.94
C MET A 534 25.23 9.82 9.05
N ASN A 535 23.94 9.94 9.32
CA ASN A 535 23.24 9.16 10.32
C ASN A 535 22.34 8.15 9.62
N PHE A 536 22.33 6.92 10.11
CA PHE A 536 21.48 5.85 9.59
C PHE A 536 20.69 5.19 10.70
N ARG A 537 19.53 4.68 10.36
CA ARG A 537 18.68 3.85 11.21
C ARG A 537 18.36 2.56 10.47
N VAL A 538 18.35 1.44 11.20
CA VAL A 538 17.78 0.19 10.71
C VAL A 538 16.46 -0.07 11.42
N THR A 539 15.43 -0.38 10.65
CA THR A 539 14.15 -0.86 11.14
C THR A 539 14.02 -2.33 10.82
N VAL A 540 13.59 -3.14 11.79
CA VAL A 540 13.33 -4.58 11.64
C VAL A 540 11.82 -4.81 11.73
N ARG A 541 11.32 -5.61 10.83
CA ARG A 541 9.90 -5.98 10.71
C ARG A 541 9.76 -7.50 10.71
#